data_45cd3d877153204d9ff56486c8882f7d
#
_entry.id   45cd3d877153204d9ff56486c8882f7d
#
_cell.length_a   1.000
_cell.length_b   1.000
_cell.length_c   1.000
_cell.angle_alpha   90.00
_cell.angle_beta   90.00
_cell.angle_gamma   90.00
#
_symmetry.space_group_name_H-M   'P 1'
#
loop_
_entity.id
_entity.type
_entity.pdbx_description
1 polymer ?
#
loop_
_entity_poly.entity_id
_entity_poly.type
_entity_poly.pdbx_seq_one_letter_code
_entity_poly.pdbx_strand_id
1 'polypeptide(L)'
;NGAILDNRTIDTRRCISCRTIEREGCTDDITLDGWIFGCDACQSVCPFNKQAPLHTNPRFDPRIDPYELSAERWLRMTDDEFSEMAATTPMTRSGLERIRGNIKK
;
A
#
# COMPACT_ATOMS: atom_id res chain seq x y z
N ASN A 1 4.09 6.97 12.43
CA ASN A 1 4.52 5.64 12.93
C ASN A 1 5.99 5.58 13.40
N GLY A 2 6.73 6.68 13.29
CA GLY A 2 8.13 6.75 13.75
C GLY A 2 9.11 5.88 12.97
N ALA A 3 8.82 5.55 11.72
CA ALA A 3 9.71 4.76 10.87
C ALA A 3 10.91 5.57 10.36
N ILE A 4 10.76 6.87 10.16
CA ILE A 4 11.88 7.76 9.80
C ILE A 4 12.57 8.18 11.07
N LEU A 5 13.87 7.91 11.16
CA LEU A 5 14.70 8.21 12.33
C LEU A 5 15.42 9.55 12.17
N ASP A 6 15.91 10.13 13.28
CA ASP A 6 16.60 11.42 13.30
C ASP A 6 17.87 11.45 12.43
N ASN A 7 18.53 10.32 12.28
CA ASN A 7 19.69 10.16 11.40
C ASN A 7 19.34 10.01 9.90
N ARG A 8 18.07 10.24 9.52
CA ARG A 8 17.55 10.12 8.14
C ARG A 8 17.57 8.70 7.57
N THR A 9 17.65 7.68 8.40
CA THR A 9 17.43 6.29 7.99
C THR A 9 16.00 5.85 8.26
N ILE A 10 15.63 4.69 7.72
CA ILE A 10 14.29 4.12 7.92
C ILE A 10 14.41 2.83 8.73
N ASP A 11 13.70 2.77 9.86
CA ASP A 11 13.44 1.52 10.54
C ASP A 11 12.32 0.76 9.81
N THR A 12 12.70 -0.20 8.99
CA THR A 12 11.77 -0.99 8.17
C THR A 12 10.78 -1.81 9.00
N ARG A 13 11.10 -2.07 10.28
CA ARG A 13 10.19 -2.77 11.19
C ARG A 13 8.96 -1.93 11.52
N ARG A 14 9.08 -0.60 11.48
CA ARG A 14 8.01 0.37 11.74
C ARG A 14 7.35 0.89 10.47
N CYS A 15 7.93 0.63 9.31
CA CYS A 15 7.40 1.11 8.04
C CYS A 15 6.20 0.26 7.59
N ILE A 16 5.01 0.85 7.55
CA ILE A 16 3.78 0.18 7.11
C ILE A 16 3.92 -0.30 5.65
N SER A 17 4.54 0.48 4.76
CA SER A 17 4.77 0.06 3.38
C SER A 17 5.63 -1.21 3.32
N CYS A 18 6.70 -1.29 4.10
CA CYS A 18 7.51 -2.49 4.19
C CYS A 18 6.70 -3.70 4.68
N ARG A 19 5.79 -3.47 5.64
CA ARG A 19 4.93 -4.53 6.20
C ARG A 19 3.90 -5.03 5.19
N THR A 20 3.28 -4.12 4.47
CA THR A 20 2.18 -4.46 3.55
C THR A 20 2.66 -5.03 2.22
N ILE A 21 3.90 -4.72 1.81
CA ILE A 21 4.43 -5.10 0.50
C ILE A 21 5.55 -6.15 0.59
N GLU A 22 6.58 -5.90 1.44
CA GLU A 22 7.87 -6.58 1.31
C GLU A 22 8.03 -7.79 2.24
N ARG A 23 7.47 -7.74 3.45
CA ARG A 23 7.70 -8.80 4.43
C ARG A 23 6.73 -9.94 4.31
N GLU A 24 7.27 -11.15 4.17
CA GLU A 24 6.52 -12.39 4.38
C GLU A 24 6.31 -12.60 5.88
N GLY A 25 5.10 -13.04 6.24
CA GLY A 25 4.73 -13.28 7.63
C GLY A 25 4.63 -11.97 8.43
N CYS A 26 3.49 -11.32 8.33
CA CYS A 26 3.21 -10.16 9.18
C CYS A 26 3.25 -10.58 10.64
N THR A 27 4.18 -10.02 11.37
CA THR A 27 4.11 -10.03 12.83
C THR A 27 3.00 -9.08 13.25
N ASP A 28 2.22 -9.47 14.25
CA ASP A 28 1.06 -8.70 14.76
C ASP A 28 1.48 -7.50 15.62
N ASP A 29 2.72 -7.04 15.46
CA ASP A 29 3.39 -6.08 16.33
C ASP A 29 3.21 -4.61 15.92
N ILE A 30 2.57 -4.34 14.78
CA ILE A 30 2.23 -2.97 14.36
C ILE A 30 0.81 -2.88 13.80
N THR A 31 0.16 -1.76 14.08
CA THR A 31 -1.11 -1.41 13.45
C THR A 31 -0.86 -0.92 12.04
N LEU A 32 -1.66 -1.39 11.09
CA LEU A 32 -1.58 -0.97 9.69
C LEU A 32 -2.40 0.30 9.38
N ASP A 33 -3.18 0.79 10.37
CA ASP A 33 -3.99 2.02 10.27
C ASP A 33 -4.88 2.07 9.01
N GLY A 34 -5.40 0.89 8.62
CA GLY A 34 -6.26 0.75 7.43
C GLY A 34 -5.51 0.63 6.10
N TRP A 35 -4.19 0.70 6.09
CA TRP A 35 -3.40 0.48 4.87
C TRP A 35 -3.35 -1.00 4.51
N ILE A 36 -3.79 -1.33 3.32
CA ILE A 36 -3.78 -2.70 2.79
C ILE A 36 -2.63 -2.98 1.84
N PHE A 37 -2.10 -1.92 1.20
CA PHE A 37 -0.97 -1.96 0.27
C PHE A 37 -0.26 -0.61 0.26
N GLY A 38 1.03 -0.60 0.56
CA GLY A 38 1.80 0.65 0.66
C GLY A 38 1.46 1.46 1.92
N CYS A 39 1.95 2.68 1.96
CA CYS A 39 1.62 3.68 2.99
C CYS A 39 2.26 5.01 2.59
N ASP A 40 1.48 6.06 2.48
CA ASP A 40 1.94 7.38 2.08
C ASP A 40 2.03 8.39 3.23
N ALA A 41 1.99 7.93 4.49
CA ALA A 41 2.04 8.81 5.66
C ALA A 41 3.24 9.77 5.65
N CYS A 42 4.42 9.30 5.26
CA CYS A 42 5.62 10.13 5.15
C CYS A 42 5.58 11.09 3.95
N GLN A 43 4.91 10.71 2.86
CA GLN A 43 4.72 11.52 1.67
C GLN A 43 3.71 12.65 1.91
N SER A 44 2.64 12.35 2.65
CA SER A 44 1.57 13.30 2.94
C SER A 44 2.03 14.48 3.79
N VAL A 45 3.02 14.28 4.67
CA VAL A 45 3.58 15.35 5.52
C VAL A 45 4.82 16.01 4.92
N CYS A 46 5.32 15.50 3.79
CA CYS A 46 6.54 16.01 3.17
C CYS A 46 6.33 17.43 2.64
N PRO A 47 7.15 18.43 3.06
CA PRO A 47 7.00 19.81 2.59
C PRO A 47 7.19 19.95 1.08
N PHE A 48 7.99 19.11 0.45
CA PHE A 48 8.18 19.13 -1.00
C PHE A 48 6.95 18.65 -1.77
N ASN A 49 6.10 17.81 -1.18
CA ASN A 49 4.89 17.32 -1.82
C ASN A 49 3.70 18.29 -1.69
N LYS A 50 3.74 19.22 -0.74
CA LYS A 50 2.63 20.17 -0.51
C LYS A 50 2.30 21.06 -1.72
N GLN A 51 3.30 21.34 -2.56
CA GLN A 51 3.16 22.17 -3.75
C GLN A 51 3.49 21.41 -5.04
N ALA A 52 3.63 20.09 -4.97
CA ALA A 52 3.89 19.30 -6.15
C ALA A 52 2.68 19.35 -7.09
N PRO A 53 2.88 19.67 -8.37
CA PRO A 53 1.79 19.65 -9.34
C PRO A 53 1.29 18.23 -9.54
N LEU A 54 0.00 18.09 -9.85
CA LEU A 54 -0.53 16.81 -10.29
C LEU A 54 0.14 16.41 -11.62
N HIS A 55 0.35 15.11 -11.81
CA HIS A 55 0.89 14.62 -13.07
C HIS A 55 -0.10 14.89 -14.22
N THR A 56 0.43 14.99 -15.43
CA THR A 56 -0.35 15.15 -16.65
C THR A 56 -0.21 13.95 -17.60
N ASN A 57 0.49 12.91 -17.17
CA ASN A 57 0.71 11.72 -17.97
C ASN A 57 -0.37 10.68 -17.69
N PRO A 58 -1.28 10.39 -18.66
CA PRO A 58 -2.38 9.45 -18.44
C PRO A 58 -1.95 8.00 -18.19
N ARG A 59 -0.67 7.67 -18.39
CA ARG A 59 -0.14 6.34 -18.03
C ARG A 59 -0.06 6.11 -16.53
N PHE A 60 -0.10 7.18 -15.72
CA PHE A 60 -0.13 7.09 -14.26
C PHE A 60 -1.56 7.06 -13.70
N ASP A 61 -2.57 7.27 -14.54
CA ASP A 61 -3.95 7.15 -14.09
C ASP A 61 -4.25 5.69 -13.75
N PRO A 62 -4.87 5.41 -12.60
CA PRO A 62 -5.24 4.05 -12.24
C PRO A 62 -6.32 3.52 -13.18
N ARG A 63 -6.21 2.26 -13.59
CA ARG A 63 -7.27 1.59 -14.38
C ARG A 63 -8.52 1.35 -13.54
N ILE A 64 -8.32 1.00 -12.29
CA ILE A 64 -9.33 0.86 -11.26
C ILE A 64 -8.79 1.59 -10.05
N ASP A 65 -9.57 2.48 -9.47
CA ASP A 65 -9.17 3.14 -8.24
C ASP A 65 -9.29 2.15 -7.07
N PRO A 66 -8.19 1.71 -6.49
CA PRO A 66 -8.23 0.76 -5.38
C PRO A 66 -8.91 1.33 -4.13
N TYR A 67 -9.02 2.65 -4.00
CA TYR A 67 -9.74 3.31 -2.90
C TYR A 67 -11.26 3.23 -3.03
N GLU A 68 -11.78 2.99 -4.24
CA GLU A 68 -13.21 2.77 -4.44
C GLU A 68 -13.67 1.35 -4.07
N LEU A 69 -12.73 0.43 -3.85
CA LEU A 69 -13.02 -0.94 -3.47
C LEU A 69 -13.21 -1.07 -1.96
N SER A 70 -14.39 -1.52 -1.54
CA SER A 70 -14.65 -1.83 -0.14
C SER A 70 -13.79 -3.01 0.34
N ALA A 71 -13.55 -3.08 1.66
CA ALA A 71 -12.86 -4.22 2.27
C ALA A 71 -13.55 -5.55 1.92
N GLU A 72 -14.88 -5.56 1.89
CA GLU A 72 -15.67 -6.75 1.51
C GLU A 72 -15.40 -7.17 0.07
N ARG A 73 -15.29 -6.22 -0.87
CA ARG A 73 -14.96 -6.50 -2.27
C ARG A 73 -13.57 -7.13 -2.41
N TRP A 74 -12.57 -6.61 -1.68
CA TRP A 74 -11.24 -7.19 -1.62
C TRP A 74 -11.24 -8.63 -1.09
N LEU A 75 -12.00 -8.89 -0.02
CA LEU A 75 -12.07 -10.21 0.59
C LEU A 75 -12.77 -11.26 -0.30
N ARG A 76 -13.70 -10.83 -1.16
CA ARG A 76 -14.44 -11.70 -2.10
C ARG A 76 -13.83 -11.81 -3.48
N MET A 77 -12.86 -10.95 -3.83
CA MET A 77 -12.20 -10.94 -5.14
C MET A 77 -11.58 -12.30 -5.44
N THR A 78 -11.76 -12.81 -6.65
CA THR A 78 -11.09 -14.04 -7.08
C THR A 78 -9.68 -13.78 -7.54
N ASP A 79 -8.85 -14.83 -7.64
CA ASP A 79 -7.47 -14.70 -8.14
C ASP A 79 -7.44 -14.24 -9.60
N ASP A 80 -8.41 -14.67 -10.42
CA ASP A 80 -8.52 -14.23 -11.81
C ASP A 80 -8.85 -12.74 -11.90
N GLU A 81 -9.85 -12.26 -11.13
CA GLU A 81 -10.19 -10.85 -11.05
C GLU A 81 -9.00 -9.99 -10.56
N PHE A 82 -8.29 -10.47 -9.56
CA PHE A 82 -7.10 -9.78 -9.06
C PHE A 82 -6.00 -9.74 -10.11
N SER A 83 -5.74 -10.84 -10.78
CA SER A 83 -4.71 -10.94 -11.83
C SER A 83 -4.99 -9.99 -12.98
N GLU A 84 -6.26 -9.86 -13.40
CA GLU A 84 -6.65 -8.92 -14.44
C GLU A 84 -6.49 -7.46 -13.98
N MET A 85 -6.95 -7.14 -12.78
CA MET A 85 -6.88 -5.80 -12.21
C MET A 85 -5.44 -5.35 -11.96
N ALA A 86 -4.63 -6.24 -11.40
CA ALA A 86 -3.28 -5.94 -10.95
C ALA A 86 -2.20 -6.12 -12.02
N ALA A 87 -2.53 -6.65 -13.20
CA ALA A 87 -1.59 -7.16 -14.22
C ALA A 87 -0.41 -6.24 -14.58
N THR A 88 -0.57 -4.92 -14.47
CA THR A 88 0.49 -3.94 -14.79
C THR A 88 0.82 -3.05 -13.61
N THR A 89 0.49 -3.48 -12.39
CA THR A 89 0.69 -2.72 -11.18
C THR A 89 1.65 -3.42 -10.23
N PRO A 90 2.29 -2.69 -9.30
CA PRO A 90 3.13 -3.30 -8.26
C PRO A 90 2.37 -4.23 -7.31
N MET A 91 1.03 -4.23 -7.32
CA MET A 91 0.20 -5.07 -6.45
C MET A 91 0.40 -6.57 -6.71
N THR A 92 0.78 -6.94 -7.95
CA THR A 92 1.17 -8.32 -8.29
C THR A 92 2.26 -8.88 -7.40
N ARG A 93 3.17 -8.00 -6.92
CA ARG A 93 4.27 -8.39 -6.04
C ARG A 93 3.79 -8.85 -4.66
N SER A 94 2.77 -8.23 -4.11
CA SER A 94 2.19 -8.62 -2.83
C SER A 94 1.26 -9.83 -2.94
N GLY A 95 0.50 -9.89 -4.01
CA GLY A 95 -0.54 -10.89 -4.20
C GLY A 95 -1.81 -10.64 -3.37
N LEU A 96 -2.89 -11.27 -3.79
CA LEU A 96 -4.22 -11.09 -3.19
C LEU A 96 -4.29 -11.57 -1.73
N GLU A 97 -3.66 -12.69 -1.41
CA GLU A 97 -3.68 -13.25 -0.06
C GLU A 97 -3.04 -12.32 0.97
N ARG A 98 -1.97 -11.62 0.61
CA ARG A 98 -1.36 -10.63 1.50
C ARG A 98 -2.27 -9.43 1.73
N ILE A 99 -2.90 -8.91 0.67
CA ILE A 99 -3.86 -7.81 0.76
C ILE A 99 -5.02 -8.18 1.69
N ARG A 100 -5.57 -9.39 1.54
CA ARG A 100 -6.63 -9.93 2.43
C ARG A 100 -6.15 -10.04 3.87
N GLY A 101 -4.92 -10.50 4.08
CA GLY A 101 -4.32 -10.57 5.40
C GLY A 101 -4.18 -9.19 6.05
N ASN A 102 -3.83 -8.17 5.27
CA ASN A 102 -3.69 -6.80 5.74
C ASN A 102 -5.04 -6.15 6.11
N ILE A 103 -6.14 -6.50 5.41
CA ILE A 103 -7.49 -6.01 5.74
C ILE A 103 -7.95 -6.49 7.12
N LYS A 104 -7.54 -7.67 7.54
CA LYS A 104 -7.94 -8.28 8.82
C LYS A 104 -7.16 -7.73 10.03
N LYS A 105 -6.22 -6.86 9.82
CA LYS A 105 -5.33 -6.27 10.83
C LYS A 105 -5.61 -4.78 11.06
#